data_c877b70eec759e663ef2e73a262050c7
#
_entry.id   c877b70eec759e663ef2e73a262050c7
#
_cell.length_a   1.000
_cell.length_b   1.000
_cell.length_c   1.000
_cell.angle_alpha   90.00
_cell.angle_beta   90.00
_cell.angle_gamma   90.00
#
_symmetry.space_group_name_H-M   'P 1'
#
loop_
_entity.id
_entity.type
_entity.pdbx_description
1 polymer ?
#
loop_
_entity_poly.entity_id
_entity_poly.type
_entity_poly.pdbx_seq_one_letter_code
_entity_poly.pdbx_strand_id
1 'polypeptide(L)'
;MKIIAYDRFKPGVTMDDIQPYIKEEVANVFRLWKAGIVRENYARADMSGVVIVFECSSVEEAKSYVVDFPLSRAGLLEWEYVPLDAPLPLEFLFDPAVDVREPFDRTKGRGRTAQSTSARPA
;
A
#
# COMPACT_ATOMS: atom_id res chain seq x y z
N MET A 1 3.00 12.28 -6.46
CA MET A 1 3.73 11.12 -5.92
C MET A 1 2.74 10.10 -5.39
N LYS A 2 2.98 8.84 -5.67
CA LYS A 2 2.19 7.77 -5.08
C LYS A 2 2.75 7.39 -3.73
N ILE A 3 1.86 7.20 -2.75
CA ILE A 3 2.22 6.76 -1.41
C ILE A 3 1.31 5.60 -1.05
N ILE A 4 1.92 4.47 -0.70
CA ILE A 4 1.19 3.35 -0.15
C ILE A 4 1.08 3.55 1.36
N ALA A 5 -0.14 3.56 1.87
CA ALA A 5 -0.41 3.51 3.30
C ALA A 5 -1.06 2.17 3.61
N TYR A 6 -0.58 1.49 4.63
CA TYR A 6 -1.22 0.26 5.08
C TYR A 6 -1.30 0.24 6.59
N ASP A 7 -2.35 -0.35 7.07
CA ASP A 7 -2.64 -0.39 8.50
C ASP A 7 -2.67 -1.81 9.04
N ARG A 8 -2.69 -1.88 10.33
CA ARG A 8 -3.03 -3.06 11.11
C ARG A 8 -3.80 -2.62 12.34
N PHE A 9 -4.64 -3.50 12.84
CA PHE A 9 -5.31 -3.25 14.10
C PHE A 9 -4.31 -3.35 15.26
N LYS A 10 -4.45 -2.44 16.22
CA LYS A 10 -3.66 -2.52 17.45
C LYS A 10 -3.99 -3.80 18.21
N PRO A 11 -3.03 -4.33 19.01
CA PRO A 11 -3.28 -5.52 19.82
C PRO A 11 -4.53 -5.37 20.70
N GLY A 12 -5.34 -6.41 20.73
CA GLY A 12 -6.56 -6.44 21.54
C GLY A 12 -7.81 -5.84 20.88
N VAL A 13 -7.67 -5.21 19.72
CA VAL A 13 -8.81 -4.65 18.98
C VAL A 13 -9.63 -5.79 18.38
N THR A 14 -10.95 -5.76 18.61
CA THR A 14 -11.90 -6.77 18.09
C THR A 14 -12.78 -6.18 17.00
N MET A 15 -13.49 -7.03 16.28
CA MET A 15 -14.47 -6.57 15.29
C MET A 15 -15.59 -5.74 15.91
N ASP A 16 -15.96 -6.00 17.16
CA ASP A 16 -16.95 -5.20 17.88
C ASP A 16 -16.47 -3.77 18.11
N ASP A 17 -15.16 -3.57 18.32
CA ASP A 17 -14.58 -2.24 18.47
C ASP A 17 -14.62 -1.45 17.17
N ILE A 18 -14.51 -2.13 16.05
CA ILE A 18 -14.42 -1.54 14.71
C ILE A 18 -15.81 -1.21 14.15
N GLN A 19 -16.77 -2.07 14.41
CA GLN A 19 -18.10 -2.05 13.78
C GLN A 19 -18.77 -0.67 13.82
N PRO A 20 -18.74 0.09 14.93
CA PRO A 20 -19.37 1.41 14.97
C PRO A 20 -18.81 2.43 13.98
N TYR A 21 -17.59 2.24 13.51
CA TYR A 21 -16.88 3.20 12.67
C TYR A 21 -16.83 2.83 11.19
N ILE A 22 -17.18 1.59 10.84
CA ILE A 22 -16.95 1.07 9.47
C ILE A 22 -17.66 1.92 8.42
N LYS A 23 -18.91 2.28 8.64
CA LYS A 23 -19.69 3.02 7.65
C LYS A 23 -19.04 4.38 7.32
N GLU A 24 -18.65 5.13 8.34
CA GLU A 24 -18.00 6.42 8.16
C GLU A 24 -16.58 6.30 7.62
N GLU A 25 -15.88 5.25 8.01
CA GLU A 25 -14.56 4.92 7.48
C GLU A 25 -14.62 4.74 5.96
N VAL A 26 -15.53 3.90 5.49
CA VAL A 26 -15.71 3.64 4.06
C VAL A 26 -16.18 4.90 3.34
N ALA A 27 -17.09 5.66 3.92
CA ALA A 27 -17.56 6.92 3.34
C ALA A 27 -16.41 7.93 3.17
N ASN A 28 -15.52 8.00 4.15
CA ASN A 28 -14.37 8.90 4.10
C ASN A 28 -13.38 8.52 2.99
N VAL A 29 -13.08 7.24 2.85
CA VAL A 29 -12.23 6.74 1.75
C VAL A 29 -12.88 7.04 0.39
N PHE A 30 -14.19 6.86 0.28
CA PHE A 30 -14.93 7.15 -0.94
C PHE A 30 -14.85 8.64 -1.32
N ARG A 31 -14.95 9.55 -0.35
CA ARG A 31 -14.79 10.99 -0.60
C ARG A 31 -13.39 11.31 -1.13
N LEU A 32 -12.37 10.70 -0.57
CA LEU A 32 -11.00 10.87 -1.02
C LEU A 32 -10.77 10.27 -2.41
N TRP A 33 -11.44 9.16 -2.71
CA TRP A 33 -11.40 8.57 -4.05
C TRP A 33 -12.04 9.50 -5.08
N LYS A 34 -13.19 10.06 -4.78
CA LYS A 34 -13.85 11.04 -5.67
C LYS A 34 -12.99 12.26 -5.91
N ALA A 35 -12.24 12.70 -4.92
CA ALA A 35 -11.32 13.83 -5.03
C ALA A 35 -10.03 13.50 -5.80
N GLY A 36 -9.81 12.23 -6.17
CA GLY A 36 -8.60 11.79 -6.86
C GLY A 36 -7.39 11.60 -5.94
N ILE A 37 -7.59 11.68 -4.64
CA ILE A 37 -6.53 11.53 -3.63
C ILE A 37 -6.25 10.06 -3.36
N VAL A 38 -7.28 9.25 -3.20
CA VAL A 38 -7.16 7.79 -3.12
C VAL A 38 -7.31 7.22 -4.53
N ARG A 39 -6.32 6.46 -4.99
CA ARG A 39 -6.33 5.85 -6.31
C ARG A 39 -6.73 4.39 -6.28
N GLU A 40 -6.27 3.66 -5.28
CA GLU A 40 -6.58 2.25 -5.09
C GLU A 40 -6.80 2.00 -3.61
N ASN A 41 -7.65 1.03 -3.30
CA ASN A 41 -7.99 0.69 -1.93
C ASN A 41 -8.30 -0.80 -1.88
N TYR A 42 -7.63 -1.53 -1.01
CA TYR A 42 -7.76 -2.97 -0.88
C TYR A 42 -7.85 -3.38 0.58
N ALA A 43 -8.68 -4.39 0.86
CA ALA A 43 -8.55 -5.12 2.10
C ALA A 43 -7.43 -6.16 1.95
N ARG A 44 -6.67 -6.39 3.02
CA ARG A 44 -5.71 -7.50 3.02
C ARG A 44 -6.46 -8.83 3.00
N ALA A 45 -5.94 -9.81 2.27
CA ALA A 45 -6.60 -11.10 2.12
C ALA A 45 -6.77 -11.84 3.45
N ASP A 46 -5.88 -11.60 4.42
CA ASP A 46 -5.94 -12.17 5.76
C ASP A 46 -6.83 -11.36 6.72
N MET A 47 -7.48 -10.31 6.23
CA MET A 47 -8.37 -9.44 7.01
C MET A 47 -7.67 -8.65 8.12
N SER A 48 -6.35 -8.52 8.07
CA SER A 48 -5.57 -7.83 9.12
C SER A 48 -5.58 -6.30 8.99
N GLY A 49 -6.10 -5.78 7.89
CA GLY A 49 -6.11 -4.34 7.64
C GLY A 49 -6.36 -4.02 6.18
N VAL A 50 -6.04 -2.80 5.79
CA VAL A 50 -6.22 -2.29 4.42
C VAL A 50 -4.92 -1.77 3.86
N VAL A 51 -4.89 -1.65 2.53
CA VAL A 51 -3.83 -0.98 1.79
C VAL A 51 -4.47 0.11 0.94
N ILE A 52 -3.99 1.33 1.08
CA ILE A 52 -4.51 2.49 0.35
C ILE A 52 -3.37 3.09 -0.46
N VAL A 53 -3.62 3.35 -1.73
CA VAL A 53 -2.68 4.06 -2.60
C VAL A 53 -3.17 5.50 -2.75
N PHE A 54 -2.40 6.43 -2.16
CA PHE A 54 -2.64 7.86 -2.27
C PHE A 54 -1.88 8.47 -3.44
N GLU A 55 -2.47 9.47 -4.06
CA GLU A 55 -1.79 10.38 -4.97
C GLU A 55 -1.76 11.75 -4.30
N CYS A 56 -0.59 12.13 -3.81
CA CYS A 56 -0.40 13.38 -3.08
C CYS A 56 1.08 13.80 -3.11
N SER A 57 1.40 14.93 -2.51
CA SER A 57 2.73 15.52 -2.65
C SER A 57 3.78 14.93 -1.72
N SER A 58 3.37 14.35 -0.60
CA SER A 58 4.29 13.89 0.44
C SER A 58 3.64 12.87 1.39
N VAL A 59 4.47 12.19 2.16
CA VAL A 59 4.01 11.33 3.25
C VAL A 59 3.24 12.14 4.29
N GLU A 60 3.68 13.35 4.58
CA GLU A 60 3.03 14.25 5.54
C GLU A 60 1.61 14.60 5.09
N GLU A 61 1.42 14.83 3.78
CA GLU A 61 0.09 15.06 3.24
C GLU A 61 -0.80 13.83 3.39
N ALA A 62 -0.29 12.64 3.06
CA ALA A 62 -1.03 11.39 3.26
C ALA A 62 -1.44 11.20 4.72
N LYS A 63 -0.53 11.45 5.66
CA LYS A 63 -0.82 11.40 7.10
C LYS A 63 -1.91 12.37 7.50
N SER A 64 -1.95 13.56 6.90
CA SER A 64 -2.97 14.57 7.21
C SER A 64 -4.38 14.08 6.88
N TYR A 65 -4.54 13.25 5.86
CA TYR A 65 -5.82 12.63 5.54
C TYR A 65 -6.14 11.48 6.51
N VAL A 66 -5.15 10.65 6.78
CA VAL A 66 -5.34 9.43 7.59
C VAL A 66 -5.73 9.76 9.04
N VAL A 67 -5.19 10.84 9.61
CA VAL A 67 -5.52 11.21 11.01
C VAL A 67 -7.01 11.50 11.19
N ASP A 68 -7.71 11.87 10.12
CA ASP A 68 -9.15 12.16 10.16
C ASP A 68 -10.03 10.93 9.94
N PHE A 69 -9.45 9.78 9.65
CA PHE A 69 -10.21 8.53 9.53
C PHE A 69 -10.81 8.16 10.90
N PRO A 70 -12.10 7.77 10.95
CA PRO A 70 -12.76 7.43 12.20
C PRO A 70 -12.02 6.39 13.05
N LEU A 71 -11.51 5.32 12.43
CA LEU A 71 -10.74 4.29 13.14
C LEU A 71 -9.40 4.82 13.66
N SER A 72 -8.78 5.73 12.93
CA SER A 72 -7.54 6.38 13.37
C SER A 72 -7.79 7.31 14.55
N ARG A 73 -8.86 8.11 14.51
CA ARG A 73 -9.25 8.97 15.63
C ARG A 73 -9.57 8.16 16.88
N ALA A 74 -10.18 7.01 16.71
CA ALA A 74 -10.48 6.11 17.83
C ALA A 74 -9.24 5.42 18.39
N GLY A 75 -8.08 5.57 17.74
CA GLY A 75 -6.83 4.98 18.22
C GLY A 75 -6.74 3.47 18.03
N LEU A 76 -7.47 2.90 17.07
CA LEU A 76 -7.57 1.46 16.86
C LEU A 76 -6.58 0.91 15.84
N LEU A 77 -5.90 1.78 15.08
CA LEU A 77 -5.04 1.39 13.98
C LEU A 77 -3.61 1.86 14.17
N GLU A 78 -2.68 1.10 13.61
CA GLU A 78 -1.30 1.51 13.38
C GLU A 78 -1.08 1.59 11.88
N TRP A 79 -0.47 2.69 11.43
CA TRP A 79 -0.24 2.96 10.01
C TRP A 79 1.23 2.98 9.66
N GLU A 80 1.55 2.46 8.48
CA GLU A 80 2.86 2.61 7.86
C GLU A 80 2.71 3.20 6.47
N TYR A 81 3.75 3.91 6.01
CA TYR A 81 3.73 4.66 4.75
C TYR A 81 4.95 4.34 3.93
N VAL A 82 4.74 4.07 2.63
CA VAL A 82 5.82 3.81 1.68
C VAL A 82 5.67 4.80 0.53
N PRO A 83 6.49 5.86 0.49
CA PRO A 83 6.52 6.74 -0.67
C PRO A 83 7.17 6.01 -1.85
N LEU A 84 6.61 6.20 -3.05
CA LEU A 84 7.07 5.54 -4.25
C LEU A 84 7.67 6.57 -5.22
N ASP A 85 8.68 6.12 -5.94
CA ASP A 85 9.29 6.88 -7.01
C ASP A 85 9.44 5.99 -8.24
N ALA A 86 9.96 6.55 -9.33
CA ALA A 86 10.22 5.79 -10.53
C ALA A 86 11.18 4.63 -10.24
N PRO A 87 11.01 3.49 -10.90
CA PRO A 87 11.94 2.37 -10.72
C PRO A 87 13.33 2.78 -11.19
N LEU A 88 14.30 2.56 -10.34
CA LEU A 88 15.70 2.88 -10.59
C LEU A 88 16.52 1.61 -10.77
N PRO A 89 17.56 1.66 -11.57
CA PRO A 89 17.94 2.74 -12.49
C PRO A 89 17.44 2.45 -13.92
N LEU A 90 16.47 3.20 -14.40
CA LEU A 90 15.95 3.05 -15.76
C LEU A 90 17.01 3.28 -16.82
N GLU A 91 18.05 4.05 -16.51
CA GLU A 91 19.16 4.35 -17.40
C GLU A 91 19.91 3.09 -17.86
N PHE A 92 19.84 2.00 -17.12
CA PHE A 92 20.42 0.72 -17.54
C PHE A 92 19.81 0.18 -18.84
N LEU A 93 18.60 0.63 -19.20
CA LEU A 93 18.01 0.27 -20.49
C LEU A 93 18.80 0.79 -21.69
N PHE A 94 19.61 1.82 -21.50
CA PHE A 94 20.46 2.38 -22.55
C PHE A 94 21.85 1.74 -22.60
N ASP A 95 22.19 0.85 -21.67
CA ASP A 95 23.43 0.09 -21.68
C ASP A 95 23.35 -0.98 -22.78
N PRO A 96 24.28 -1.01 -23.76
CA PRO A 96 24.26 -2.01 -24.82
C PRO A 96 24.38 -3.47 -24.32
N ALA A 97 24.88 -3.69 -23.11
CA ALA A 97 24.98 -5.01 -22.50
C ALA A 97 23.66 -5.54 -21.98
N VAL A 98 22.63 -4.68 -21.85
CA VAL A 98 21.31 -5.08 -21.38
C VAL A 98 20.38 -5.32 -22.55
N ASP A 99 19.98 -6.57 -22.76
CA ASP A 99 19.04 -6.93 -23.82
C ASP A 99 17.63 -7.10 -23.22
N VAL A 100 16.73 -6.19 -23.58
CA VAL A 100 15.34 -6.17 -23.11
C VAL A 100 14.36 -6.76 -24.15
N ARG A 101 14.87 -7.29 -25.27
CA ARG A 101 14.03 -7.81 -26.37
C ARG A 101 13.59 -9.24 -26.11
N GLU A 102 14.28 -9.99 -25.24
CA GLU A 102 13.89 -11.33 -24.92
C GLU A 102 12.56 -11.36 -24.16
N PRO A 103 11.61 -12.21 -24.57
CA PRO A 103 10.34 -12.34 -23.86
C PRO A 103 10.57 -12.84 -22.43
N PHE A 104 9.75 -12.35 -21.52
CA PHE A 104 9.78 -12.82 -20.14
C PHE A 104 9.36 -14.31 -20.05
N ASP A 105 10.23 -15.15 -19.56
CA ASP A 105 9.94 -16.57 -19.35
C ASP A 105 9.34 -16.80 -17.97
N ARG A 106 8.04 -17.02 -17.92
CA ARG A 106 7.30 -17.23 -16.67
C ARG A 106 7.70 -18.49 -15.93
N THR A 107 8.20 -19.51 -16.63
CA THR A 107 8.62 -20.76 -15.97
C THR A 107 9.90 -20.55 -15.18
N LYS A 108 10.85 -19.83 -15.74
CA LYS A 108 12.10 -19.45 -15.05
C LYS A 108 11.80 -18.51 -13.87
N GLY A 109 10.84 -17.60 -14.02
CA GLY A 109 10.43 -16.68 -12.96
C GLY A 109 9.88 -17.36 -11.72
N ARG A 110 9.14 -18.44 -11.88
CA ARG A 110 8.57 -19.20 -10.75
C ARG A 110 9.65 -19.78 -9.84
N GLY A 111 10.68 -20.38 -10.42
CA GLY A 111 11.78 -20.94 -9.64
C GLY A 111 12.55 -19.88 -8.84
N ARG A 112 12.78 -18.72 -9.44
CA ARG A 112 13.46 -17.60 -8.78
C ARG A 112 12.64 -17.02 -7.66
N THR A 113 11.33 -16.89 -7.84
CA THR A 113 10.44 -16.32 -6.83
C THR A 113 10.45 -17.16 -5.56
N ALA A 114 10.39 -18.48 -5.70
CA ALA A 114 10.43 -19.40 -4.56
C ALA A 114 11.76 -19.29 -3.78
N GLN A 115 12.89 -19.16 -4.47
CA GLN A 115 14.21 -19.02 -3.84
C GLN A 115 14.42 -17.65 -3.21
N SER A 116 13.97 -16.57 -3.86
CA SER A 116 14.16 -15.21 -3.36
C SER A 116 13.32 -14.93 -2.12
N THR A 117 12.16 -15.57 -1.96
CA THR A 117 11.30 -15.40 -0.79
C THR A 117 11.94 -15.97 0.48
N SER A 118 12.71 -17.03 0.37
CA SER A 118 13.40 -17.65 1.51
C SER A 118 14.68 -16.89 1.90
N ALA A 119 15.24 -16.07 1.02
CA ALA A 119 16.55 -15.46 1.18
C ALA A 119 16.50 -13.99 1.64
N ARG A 120 15.33 -13.35 1.69
CA ARG A 120 15.21 -11.93 2.09
C ARG A 120 14.77 -11.79 3.53
N PRO A 121 15.64 -11.29 4.41
CA PRO A 121 15.19 -10.74 5.68
C PRO A 121 14.31 -9.51 5.41
N ALA A 122 13.34 -9.33 6.24
CA ALA A 122 12.38 -8.23 6.13
C ALA A 122 13.05 -6.85 6.10
#